data_e5af3be02e986825c491072b7b3a9f2f
#
_entry.id   e5af3be02e986825c491072b7b3a9f2f
#
_cell.length_a   1.000
_cell.length_b   1.000
_cell.length_c   1.000
_cell.angle_alpha   90.00
_cell.angle_beta   90.00
_cell.angle_gamma   90.00
#
_symmetry.space_group_name_H-M   'P 1'
#
loop_
_entity.id
_entity.type
_entity.pdbx_description
1 polymer ?
#
loop_
_entity_poly.entity_id
_entity_poly.type
_entity_poly.pdbx_seq_one_letter_code
_entity_poly.pdbx_strand_id
1 'polypeptide(L)'
;MDQTYVKALESYEYLFGLADLSDFDSRMKFQKTTYLLKVLGIDFSGLKFTWFRRGPYCFDLVGVKYKPKPAHSVLRADEIIKIDQNKPLIHELMDKPRDAELYSSIAFLQREEKLSPEQIIHRMGLVKPWFEQRDVEAGIHKMKQILPAN
;
A
#
# COMPACT_ATOMS: atom_id res chain seq x y z
N MET A 1 -22.80 7.86 5.05
CA MET A 1 -22.17 7.19 3.92
C MET A 1 -20.68 7.05 4.20
N ASP A 2 -20.16 5.85 4.04
CA ASP A 2 -18.73 5.61 4.24
C ASP A 2 -17.94 6.29 3.13
N GLN A 3 -16.98 7.15 3.50
CA GLN A 3 -16.15 7.88 2.55
C GLN A 3 -14.69 7.42 2.60
N THR A 4 -14.42 6.25 3.20
CA THR A 4 -13.06 5.76 3.34
C THR A 4 -12.39 5.53 1.98
N TYR A 5 -13.17 5.05 1.00
CA TYR A 5 -12.66 4.90 -0.37
C TYR A 5 -12.26 6.25 -0.99
N VAL A 6 -12.97 7.32 -0.64
CA VAL A 6 -12.67 8.67 -1.12
C VAL A 6 -11.35 9.14 -0.55
N LYS A 7 -11.12 8.90 0.74
CA LYS A 7 -9.85 9.24 1.38
C LYS A 7 -8.69 8.50 0.71
N ALA A 8 -8.88 7.22 0.39
CA ALA A 8 -7.87 6.42 -0.30
C ALA A 8 -7.54 7.02 -1.67
N LEU A 9 -8.58 7.34 -2.44
CA LEU A 9 -8.40 7.92 -3.77
C LEU A 9 -7.75 9.30 -3.70
N GLU A 10 -8.20 10.13 -2.79
CA GLU A 10 -7.66 11.47 -2.59
C GLU A 10 -6.19 11.44 -2.19
N SER A 11 -5.81 10.54 -1.28
CA SER A 11 -4.42 10.33 -0.86
C SER A 11 -3.55 9.91 -2.02
N TYR A 12 -4.05 8.97 -2.84
CA TYR A 12 -3.33 8.48 -4.00
C TYR A 12 -3.11 9.60 -5.03
N GLU A 13 -4.16 10.39 -5.30
CA GLU A 13 -4.07 11.51 -6.25
C GLU A 13 -3.15 12.61 -5.73
N TYR A 14 -3.13 12.82 -4.42
CA TYR A 14 -2.21 13.77 -3.81
C TYR A 14 -0.74 13.37 -4.07
N LEU A 15 -0.45 12.06 -4.05
CA LEU A 15 0.89 11.54 -4.24
C LEU A 15 1.30 11.44 -5.71
N PHE A 16 0.39 11.02 -6.59
CA PHE A 16 0.71 10.63 -7.96
C PHE A 16 -0.04 11.41 -9.04
N GLY A 17 -0.89 12.36 -8.65
CA GLY A 17 -1.73 13.08 -9.59
C GLY A 17 -3.02 12.32 -9.90
N LEU A 18 -3.78 12.80 -10.87
CA LEU A 18 -5.07 12.20 -11.21
C LEU A 18 -4.94 10.70 -11.47
N ALA A 19 -5.76 9.93 -10.77
CA ALA A 19 -5.73 8.49 -10.88
C ALA A 19 -6.42 8.02 -12.15
N ASP A 20 -5.68 7.31 -13.01
CA ASP A 20 -6.27 6.55 -14.09
C ASP A 20 -6.28 5.09 -13.67
N LEU A 21 -7.43 4.60 -13.24
CA LEU A 21 -7.58 3.23 -12.74
C LEU A 21 -8.09 2.29 -13.84
N SER A 22 -7.88 2.63 -15.11
CA SER A 22 -8.36 1.84 -16.24
C SER A 22 -7.55 0.57 -16.48
N ASP A 23 -6.25 0.57 -16.13
CA ASP A 23 -5.40 -0.60 -16.36
C ASP A 23 -5.07 -1.32 -15.04
N PHE A 24 -4.59 -2.55 -15.19
CA PHE A 24 -4.30 -3.41 -14.04
C PHE A 24 -3.18 -2.84 -13.16
N ASP A 25 -2.10 -2.34 -13.77
CA ASP A 25 -0.95 -1.85 -13.02
C ASP A 25 -1.32 -0.64 -12.15
N SER A 26 -2.12 0.27 -12.70
CA SER A 26 -2.60 1.45 -11.96
C SER A 26 -3.49 1.04 -10.78
N ARG A 27 -4.39 0.08 -11.00
CA ARG A 27 -5.26 -0.43 -9.94
C ARG A 27 -4.44 -1.12 -8.85
N MET A 28 -3.43 -1.92 -9.24
CA MET A 28 -2.55 -2.58 -8.28
C MET A 28 -1.77 -1.54 -7.47
N LYS A 29 -1.20 -0.55 -8.13
CA LYS A 29 -0.44 0.52 -7.48
C LYS A 29 -1.32 1.28 -6.48
N PHE A 30 -2.55 1.58 -6.84
CA PHE A 30 -3.51 2.23 -5.95
C PHE A 30 -3.75 1.39 -4.69
N GLN A 31 -4.00 0.09 -4.86
CA GLN A 31 -4.20 -0.84 -3.74
C GLN A 31 -2.99 -0.87 -2.80
N LYS A 32 -1.79 -1.00 -3.35
CA LYS A 32 -0.57 -1.14 -2.56
C LYS A 32 -0.18 0.16 -1.88
N THR A 33 -0.36 1.29 -2.56
CA THR A 33 -0.10 2.61 -1.98
C THR A 33 -1.04 2.87 -0.79
N THR A 34 -2.32 2.53 -0.94
CA THR A 34 -3.29 2.69 0.15
C THR A 34 -2.90 1.82 1.34
N TYR A 35 -2.48 0.58 1.10
CA TYR A 35 -2.01 -0.28 2.18
C TYR A 35 -0.81 0.33 2.90
N LEU A 36 0.18 0.80 2.16
CA LEU A 36 1.37 1.41 2.76
C LEU A 36 1.00 2.63 3.61
N LEU A 37 0.12 3.49 3.10
CA LEU A 37 -0.35 4.65 3.86
C LEU A 37 -1.05 4.23 5.15
N LYS A 38 -1.83 3.15 5.09
CA LYS A 38 -2.50 2.64 6.29
C LYS A 38 -1.48 2.20 7.34
N VAL A 39 -0.44 1.46 6.96
CA VAL A 39 0.57 1.04 7.92
C VAL A 39 1.43 2.19 8.41
N LEU A 40 1.55 3.27 7.65
CA LEU A 40 2.24 4.48 8.07
C LEU A 40 1.38 5.37 8.98
N GLY A 41 0.12 5.02 9.20
CA GLY A 41 -0.71 5.67 10.20
C GLY A 41 -1.85 6.54 9.67
N ILE A 42 -2.11 6.54 8.37
CA ILE A 42 -3.32 7.20 7.86
C ILE A 42 -4.52 6.37 8.22
N ASP A 43 -5.56 7.02 8.72
CA ASP A 43 -6.77 6.34 9.19
C ASP A 43 -7.65 5.88 8.02
N PHE A 44 -7.52 4.62 7.67
CA PHE A 44 -8.41 3.92 6.75
C PHE A 44 -9.15 2.80 7.47
N SER A 45 -9.70 3.10 8.65
CA SER A 45 -10.28 2.09 9.55
C SER A 45 -11.39 1.27 8.92
N GLY A 46 -12.07 1.80 7.87
CA GLY A 46 -13.10 1.05 7.16
C GLY A 46 -12.58 0.09 6.10
N LEU A 47 -11.28 0.10 5.82
CA LEU A 47 -10.70 -0.75 4.78
C LEU A 47 -10.00 -1.94 5.38
N LYS A 48 -10.37 -3.15 4.91
CA LYS A 48 -9.72 -4.40 5.29
C LYS A 48 -8.86 -4.90 4.15
N PHE A 49 -7.59 -5.15 4.44
CA PHE A 49 -6.66 -5.76 3.48
C PHE A 49 -6.43 -7.21 3.83
N THR A 50 -6.53 -8.07 2.81
CA THR A 50 -6.26 -9.50 2.93
C THR A 50 -5.19 -9.90 1.94
N TRP A 51 -4.55 -11.04 2.15
CA TRP A 51 -3.58 -11.56 1.20
C TRP A 51 -4.32 -12.08 -0.03
N PHE A 52 -3.89 -11.63 -1.21
CA PHE A 52 -4.44 -12.07 -2.49
C PHE A 52 -3.29 -12.26 -3.49
N ARG A 53 -3.59 -12.43 -4.78
CA ARG A 53 -2.60 -12.84 -5.78
C ARG A 53 -1.34 -11.97 -5.86
N ARG A 54 -1.48 -10.66 -5.64
CA ARG A 54 -0.37 -9.71 -5.73
C ARG A 54 -0.02 -9.10 -4.37
N GLY A 55 -0.36 -9.79 -3.27
CA GLY A 55 -0.09 -9.31 -1.93
C GLY A 55 -1.33 -8.70 -1.27
N PRO A 56 -1.17 -7.69 -0.40
CA PRO A 56 -2.33 -7.09 0.30
C PRO A 56 -3.32 -6.48 -0.70
N TYR A 57 -4.60 -6.79 -0.49
CA TYR A 57 -5.68 -6.41 -1.40
C TYR A 57 -6.92 -6.06 -0.61
N CYS A 58 -7.59 -4.98 -0.99
CA CYS A 58 -8.82 -4.52 -0.36
C CYS A 58 -9.96 -4.58 -1.36
N PHE A 59 -10.93 -5.45 -1.12
CA PHE A 59 -12.08 -5.62 -2.03
C PHE A 59 -12.96 -4.38 -2.06
N ASP A 60 -12.99 -3.59 -0.97
CA ASP A 60 -13.78 -2.35 -0.93
C ASP A 60 -13.26 -1.27 -1.87
N LEU A 61 -12.02 -1.38 -2.34
CA LEU A 61 -11.44 -0.43 -3.30
C LEU A 61 -11.67 -0.81 -4.76
N VAL A 62 -12.24 -1.99 -5.01
CA VAL A 62 -12.56 -2.43 -6.37
C VAL A 62 -13.71 -1.58 -6.90
N GLY A 63 -13.57 -1.08 -8.13
CA GLY A 63 -14.61 -0.27 -8.76
C GLY A 63 -14.71 1.16 -8.24
N VAL A 64 -13.74 1.64 -7.47
CA VAL A 64 -13.74 3.01 -6.93
C VAL A 64 -13.90 4.05 -8.02
N LYS A 65 -13.34 3.82 -9.22
CA LYS A 65 -13.45 4.77 -10.32
C LYS A 65 -14.90 5.02 -10.76
N TYR A 66 -15.81 4.10 -10.44
CA TYR A 66 -17.23 4.25 -10.78
C TYR A 66 -18.05 4.88 -9.65
N LYS A 67 -17.41 5.14 -8.50
CA LYS A 67 -18.10 5.71 -7.34
C LYS A 67 -18.03 7.23 -7.38
N PRO A 68 -19.07 7.93 -6.85
CA PRO A 68 -19.07 9.38 -6.85
C PRO A 68 -17.97 9.94 -5.95
N LYS A 69 -17.37 11.06 -6.39
CA LYS A 69 -16.44 11.82 -5.55
C LYS A 69 -17.22 12.94 -4.85
N PRO A 70 -17.05 13.12 -3.54
CA PRO A 70 -17.67 14.26 -2.86
C PRO A 70 -17.01 15.58 -3.31
N ALA A 71 -17.73 16.68 -3.10
CA ALA A 71 -17.25 18.01 -3.47
C ALA A 71 -16.13 18.51 -2.53
N HIS A 72 -15.96 17.88 -1.37
CA HIS A 72 -15.03 18.32 -0.34
C HIS A 72 -13.95 17.28 -0.07
N SER A 73 -12.75 17.78 0.26
CA SER A 73 -11.66 16.93 0.70
C SER A 73 -12.03 16.26 2.04
N VAL A 74 -11.68 14.97 2.17
CA VAL A 74 -11.85 14.21 3.41
C VAL A 74 -10.54 13.99 4.16
N LEU A 75 -9.40 14.37 3.55
CA LEU A 75 -8.11 14.30 4.23
C LEU A 75 -8.00 15.40 5.27
N ARG A 76 -7.57 15.02 6.47
CA ARG A 76 -7.31 15.98 7.54
C ARG A 76 -5.94 16.62 7.35
N ALA A 77 -5.75 17.82 7.92
CA ALA A 77 -4.48 18.54 7.83
C ALA A 77 -3.31 17.73 8.39
N ASP A 78 -3.51 17.02 9.50
CA ASP A 78 -2.48 16.16 10.09
C ASP A 78 -2.11 14.97 9.19
N GLU A 79 -3.09 14.47 8.45
CA GLU A 79 -2.85 13.39 7.49
C GLU A 79 -2.05 13.87 6.28
N ILE A 80 -2.35 15.06 5.77
CA ILE A 80 -1.60 15.66 4.67
C ILE A 80 -0.13 15.86 5.08
N ILE A 81 0.10 16.36 6.31
CA ILE A 81 1.46 16.51 6.83
C ILE A 81 2.19 15.18 6.86
N LYS A 82 1.53 14.14 7.33
CA LYS A 82 2.11 12.80 7.40
C LYS A 82 2.46 12.26 6.01
N ILE A 83 1.57 12.46 5.05
CA ILE A 83 1.81 12.05 3.66
C ILE A 83 3.01 12.82 3.09
N ASP A 84 3.06 14.14 3.30
CA ASP A 84 4.18 14.97 2.83
C ASP A 84 5.51 14.52 3.40
N GLN A 85 5.55 14.19 4.69
CA GLN A 85 6.77 13.74 5.35
C GLN A 85 7.30 12.43 4.75
N ASN A 86 6.43 11.60 4.22
CA ASN A 86 6.77 10.30 3.66
C ASN A 86 6.75 10.26 2.14
N LYS A 87 6.45 11.39 1.49
CA LYS A 87 6.24 11.44 0.04
C LYS A 87 7.42 10.92 -0.77
N PRO A 88 8.67 11.34 -0.52
CA PRO A 88 9.80 10.82 -1.30
C PRO A 88 9.95 9.31 -1.17
N LEU A 89 9.73 8.79 0.03
CA LEU A 89 9.81 7.37 0.30
C LEU A 89 8.71 6.59 -0.40
N ILE A 90 7.47 7.09 -0.32
CA ILE A 90 6.33 6.44 -0.96
C ILE A 90 6.54 6.40 -2.47
N HIS A 91 7.04 7.48 -3.06
CA HIS A 91 7.37 7.51 -4.49
C HIS A 91 8.42 6.46 -4.83
N GLU A 92 9.46 6.34 -4.01
CA GLU A 92 10.51 5.35 -4.23
C GLU A 92 9.97 3.93 -4.21
N LEU A 93 9.11 3.61 -3.24
CA LEU A 93 8.63 2.24 -3.03
C LEU A 93 7.49 1.84 -3.97
N MET A 94 6.65 2.81 -4.35
CA MET A 94 5.37 2.53 -5.02
C MET A 94 5.33 2.95 -6.48
N ASP A 95 6.38 3.60 -6.99
CA ASP A 95 6.36 4.12 -8.36
C ASP A 95 6.25 3.00 -9.40
N LYS A 96 6.95 1.89 -9.20
CA LYS A 96 6.95 0.75 -10.13
C LYS A 96 6.05 -0.36 -9.60
N PRO A 97 5.19 -0.94 -10.46
CA PRO A 97 4.28 -2.01 -10.03
C PRO A 97 4.99 -3.18 -9.33
N ARG A 98 6.15 -3.61 -9.85
CA ARG A 98 6.92 -4.70 -9.25
C ARG A 98 7.35 -4.37 -7.83
N ASP A 99 7.86 -3.15 -7.64
CA ASP A 99 8.31 -2.71 -6.31
C ASP A 99 7.12 -2.54 -5.36
N ALA A 100 6.03 -1.99 -5.85
CA ALA A 100 4.81 -1.85 -5.05
C ALA A 100 4.32 -3.22 -4.54
N GLU A 101 4.34 -4.24 -5.40
CA GLU A 101 3.99 -5.59 -4.98
C GLU A 101 4.98 -6.13 -3.95
N LEU A 102 6.27 -5.99 -4.19
CA LEU A 102 7.31 -6.51 -3.31
C LEU A 102 7.23 -5.89 -1.91
N TYR A 103 7.29 -4.57 -1.83
CA TYR A 103 7.34 -3.89 -0.53
C TYR A 103 6.05 -4.01 0.24
N SER A 104 4.89 -3.91 -0.42
CA SER A 104 3.61 -4.07 0.27
C SER A 104 3.42 -5.50 0.78
N SER A 105 3.88 -6.49 0.01
CA SER A 105 3.80 -7.90 0.43
C SER A 105 4.65 -8.13 1.68
N ILE A 106 5.87 -7.62 1.68
CA ILE A 106 6.76 -7.74 2.85
C ILE A 106 6.13 -7.04 4.06
N ALA A 107 5.62 -5.83 3.88
CA ALA A 107 4.97 -5.09 4.97
C ALA A 107 3.80 -5.89 5.55
N PHE A 108 2.98 -6.49 4.69
CA PHE A 108 1.84 -7.30 5.14
C PHE A 108 2.31 -8.50 5.97
N LEU A 109 3.32 -9.22 5.50
CA LEU A 109 3.82 -10.39 6.22
C LEU A 109 4.45 -9.99 7.56
N GLN A 110 5.11 -8.85 7.63
CA GLN A 110 5.68 -8.36 8.88
C GLN A 110 4.60 -7.90 9.87
N ARG A 111 3.62 -7.16 9.39
CA ARG A 111 2.65 -6.45 10.26
C ARG A 111 1.43 -7.29 10.57
N GLU A 112 0.85 -7.93 9.59
CA GLU A 112 -0.41 -8.66 9.77
C GLU A 112 -0.17 -10.09 10.22
N GLU A 113 0.83 -10.76 9.64
CA GLU A 113 1.13 -12.15 9.98
C GLU A 113 2.29 -12.29 10.96
N LYS A 114 2.99 -11.18 11.25
CA LYS A 114 4.06 -11.12 12.27
C LYS A 114 5.15 -12.15 12.06
N LEU A 115 5.52 -12.37 10.79
CA LEU A 115 6.55 -13.33 10.44
C LEU A 115 7.95 -12.77 10.71
N SER A 116 8.87 -13.64 11.07
CA SER A 116 10.30 -13.30 11.17
C SER A 116 10.90 -13.10 9.78
N PRO A 117 12.08 -12.46 9.66
CA PRO A 117 12.75 -12.33 8.36
C PRO A 117 12.91 -13.66 7.64
N GLU A 118 13.33 -14.72 8.33
CA GLU A 118 13.50 -16.04 7.72
C GLU A 118 12.18 -16.62 7.23
N GLN A 119 11.11 -16.41 7.99
CA GLN A 119 9.78 -16.86 7.59
C GLN A 119 9.28 -16.09 6.37
N ILE A 120 9.56 -14.79 6.30
CA ILE A 120 9.18 -13.99 5.14
C ILE A 120 9.92 -14.47 3.88
N ILE A 121 11.23 -14.68 3.99
CA ILE A 121 12.03 -15.19 2.87
C ILE A 121 11.47 -16.52 2.38
N HIS A 122 11.17 -17.43 3.30
CA HIS A 122 10.60 -18.73 2.95
C HIS A 122 9.23 -18.59 2.27
N ARG A 123 8.33 -17.81 2.87
CA ARG A 123 6.98 -17.59 2.32
C ARG A 123 7.04 -16.96 0.93
N MET A 124 7.84 -15.92 0.77
CA MET A 124 7.98 -15.24 -0.52
C MET A 124 8.53 -16.19 -1.58
N GLY A 125 9.49 -17.03 -1.23
CA GLY A 125 10.02 -18.04 -2.15
C GLY A 125 8.98 -19.04 -2.63
N LEU A 126 7.99 -19.35 -1.78
CA LEU A 126 6.92 -20.28 -2.13
C LEU A 126 5.82 -19.62 -2.96
N VAL A 127 5.39 -18.41 -2.59
CA VAL A 127 4.19 -17.80 -3.18
C VAL A 127 4.50 -16.76 -4.24
N LYS A 128 5.72 -16.22 -4.25
CA LYS A 128 6.14 -15.18 -5.21
C LYS A 128 7.57 -15.47 -5.69
N PRO A 129 7.81 -16.64 -6.31
CA PRO A 129 9.17 -17.06 -6.67
C PRO A 129 9.83 -16.21 -7.74
N TRP A 130 9.10 -15.29 -8.38
CA TRP A 130 9.66 -14.35 -9.34
C TRP A 130 10.49 -13.24 -8.72
N PHE A 131 10.46 -13.06 -7.38
CA PHE A 131 11.36 -12.16 -6.68
C PHE A 131 12.60 -12.91 -6.24
N GLU A 132 13.79 -12.35 -6.51
CA GLU A 132 15.03 -12.95 -6.05
C GLU A 132 15.15 -12.80 -4.53
N GLN A 133 15.77 -13.79 -3.88
CA GLN A 133 15.94 -13.78 -2.43
C GLN A 133 16.64 -12.51 -1.96
N ARG A 134 17.67 -12.04 -2.66
CA ARG A 134 18.40 -10.83 -2.28
C ARG A 134 17.49 -9.58 -2.28
N ASP A 135 16.53 -9.52 -3.20
CA ASP A 135 15.56 -8.42 -3.26
C ASP A 135 14.59 -8.49 -2.10
N VAL A 136 14.17 -9.69 -1.73
CA VAL A 136 13.31 -9.91 -0.55
C VAL A 136 14.06 -9.51 0.71
N GLU A 137 15.31 -9.93 0.87
CA GLU A 137 16.13 -9.58 2.04
C GLU A 137 16.32 -8.08 2.17
N ALA A 138 16.68 -7.41 1.07
CA ALA A 138 16.85 -5.96 1.06
C ALA A 138 15.53 -5.26 1.39
N GLY A 139 14.41 -5.78 0.86
CA GLY A 139 13.08 -5.25 1.14
C GLY A 139 12.69 -5.38 2.61
N ILE A 140 12.99 -6.52 3.23
CA ILE A 140 12.73 -6.74 4.66
C ILE A 140 13.47 -5.70 5.49
N HIS A 141 14.75 -5.51 5.20
CA HIS A 141 15.57 -4.54 5.91
C HIS A 141 15.01 -3.12 5.76
N LYS A 142 14.67 -2.75 4.54
CA LYS A 142 14.14 -1.43 4.23
C LYS A 142 12.81 -1.17 4.93
N MET A 143 11.88 -2.11 4.85
CA MET A 143 10.57 -1.96 5.47
C MET A 143 10.66 -1.94 7.00
N LYS A 144 11.61 -2.66 7.58
CA LYS A 144 11.83 -2.65 9.03
C LYS A 144 12.25 -1.27 9.52
N GLN A 145 13.02 -0.52 8.72
CA GLN A 145 13.47 0.83 9.08
C GLN A 145 12.35 1.87 8.95
N ILE A 146 11.39 1.61 8.07
CA ILE A 146 10.35 2.58 7.69
C ILE A 146 9.09 2.41 8.51
N LEU A 147 8.67 1.16 8.75
CA LEU A 147 7.41 0.87 9.43
C LEU A 147 7.52 1.24 10.92
N PRO A 148 6.45 1.85 11.47
CA PRO A 148 6.44 2.15 12.89
C PRO A 148 6.53 0.86 13.72
N ALA A 149 7.13 0.98 14.90
CA ALA A 149 7.20 -0.15 15.83
C ALA A 149 5.79 -0.60 16.22
N ASN A 150 5.65 -1.90 16.36
CA ASN A 150 4.38 -2.50 16.81
C ASN A 150 4.18 -2.28 18.28
#